data_0b5f737bd95584f960b7c6e55314b23d
#
_entry.id   0b5f737bd95584f960b7c6e55314b23d
#
_cell.length_a   1.000
_cell.length_b   1.000
_cell.length_c   1.000
_cell.angle_alpha   90.00
_cell.angle_beta   90.00
_cell.angle_gamma   90.00
#
_symmetry.space_group_name_H-M   'P 1'
#
loop_
_entity.id
_entity.type
_entity.pdbx_description
1 polymer ?
#
loop_
_entity_poly.entity_id
_entity_poly.type
_entity_poly.pdbx_seq_one_letter_code
_entity_poly.pdbx_strand_id
1 'polypeptide(L)'
;MNRKITLIIFLIISSSCASMAQFNLGKVLDSFKKPEGSTSLSEGDIVKGLKEALTVGISNGSAEASKKDGFFKNELIKIVVPPEAQKVAETLRKLGLGKEVDKFTLSLNRAAEDAAKKSKPIFVKAITSMTITDAVGILKGEDDAATKYLQKTTNQDLYNTFFPVVDSTLNLNKATQYYGSMVKTYNEIPLVKKVNPDLKAYATQKTIDGLYLLIAQEEKKIRKDPVARVSSILKTVFGQSGK
;
A
#
# COMPACT_ATOMS: atom_id res chain seq x y z
N MET A 1 -35.27 -23.51 55.83
CA MET A 1 -36.37 -22.71 55.24
C MET A 1 -35.78 -21.73 54.27
N ASN A 2 -36.13 -21.92 53.00
CA ASN A 2 -35.51 -21.36 51.79
C ASN A 2 -35.61 -19.84 51.69
N ARG A 3 -34.58 -19.23 51.12
CA ARG A 3 -34.78 -18.11 50.16
C ARG A 3 -33.56 -17.95 49.28
N LYS A 4 -33.70 -18.35 48.01
CA LYS A 4 -32.79 -18.10 46.91
C LYS A 4 -32.81 -16.63 46.54
N ILE A 5 -31.66 -15.97 46.53
CA ILE A 5 -31.49 -14.64 45.92
C ILE A 5 -30.72 -14.82 44.63
N THR A 6 -31.43 -14.70 43.52
CA THR A 6 -30.90 -14.71 42.16
C THR A 6 -30.32 -13.32 41.87
N LEU A 7 -29.00 -13.22 41.75
CA LEU A 7 -28.32 -11.99 41.36
C LEU A 7 -28.27 -11.92 39.85
N ILE A 8 -29.09 -11.03 39.26
CA ILE A 8 -29.04 -10.75 37.81
C ILE A 8 -27.94 -9.73 37.60
N ILE A 9 -26.82 -10.19 37.02
CA ILE A 9 -25.74 -9.29 36.56
C ILE A 9 -26.14 -8.78 35.18
N PHE A 10 -26.53 -7.48 35.14
CA PHE A 10 -26.72 -6.75 33.89
C PHE A 10 -25.33 -6.44 33.29
N LEU A 11 -24.93 -7.18 32.24
CA LEU A 11 -23.74 -6.91 31.47
C LEU A 11 -24.04 -5.74 30.52
N ILE A 12 -23.65 -4.53 30.89
CA ILE A 12 -23.71 -3.37 30.00
C ILE A 12 -22.53 -3.52 29.01
N ILE A 13 -22.83 -4.04 27.84
CA ILE A 13 -21.89 -3.98 26.70
C ILE A 13 -21.96 -2.56 26.16
N SER A 14 -21.03 -1.71 26.58
CA SER A 14 -20.80 -0.42 25.95
C SER A 14 -20.15 -0.67 24.57
N SER A 15 -21.01 -0.74 23.57
CA SER A 15 -20.61 -0.74 22.16
C SER A 15 -20.02 0.63 21.84
N SER A 16 -18.71 0.78 21.96
CA SER A 16 -17.98 1.91 21.41
C SER A 16 -18.00 1.78 19.88
N CYS A 17 -19.03 2.38 19.29
CA CYS A 17 -19.15 2.55 17.85
C CYS A 17 -18.02 3.49 17.41
N ALA A 18 -16.87 2.95 17.04
CA ALA A 18 -15.85 3.68 16.30
C ALA A 18 -16.51 4.12 14.98
N SER A 19 -16.78 5.41 14.87
CA SER A 19 -17.24 6.06 13.65
C SER A 19 -16.13 5.92 12.60
N MET A 20 -16.07 4.75 11.95
CA MET A 20 -15.47 4.64 10.64
C MET A 20 -16.28 5.58 9.76
N ALA A 21 -15.67 6.65 9.30
CA ALA A 21 -16.25 7.46 8.24
C ALA A 21 -16.40 6.53 7.03
N GLN A 22 -17.55 5.87 6.96
CA GLN A 22 -17.95 5.06 5.83
C GLN A 22 -18.09 6.04 4.67
N PHE A 23 -17.07 6.10 3.83
CA PHE A 23 -17.17 6.75 2.55
C PHE A 23 -18.33 6.07 1.83
N ASN A 24 -19.48 6.76 1.77
CA ASN A 24 -20.73 6.21 1.26
C ASN A 24 -20.64 6.13 -0.26
N LEU A 25 -20.07 5.03 -0.75
CA LEU A 25 -19.96 4.69 -2.17
C LEU A 25 -21.32 4.73 -2.86
N GLY A 26 -22.40 4.47 -2.13
CA GLY A 26 -23.78 4.53 -2.64
C GLY A 26 -24.17 5.92 -3.15
N LYS A 27 -23.78 6.99 -2.46
CA LYS A 27 -24.08 8.37 -2.90
C LYS A 27 -23.30 8.78 -4.15
N VAL A 28 -22.09 8.27 -4.34
CA VAL A 28 -21.33 8.49 -5.56
C VAL A 28 -21.94 7.68 -6.71
N LEU A 29 -22.41 6.47 -6.45
CA LEU A 29 -23.09 5.60 -7.41
C LEU A 29 -24.47 6.15 -7.86
N ASP A 30 -25.23 6.80 -6.96
CA ASP A 30 -26.52 7.40 -7.30
C ASP A 30 -26.40 8.59 -8.26
N SER A 31 -25.24 9.26 -8.28
CA SER A 31 -24.94 10.32 -9.25
C SER A 31 -24.81 9.81 -10.69
N PHE A 32 -24.68 8.50 -10.89
CA PHE A 32 -24.56 7.85 -12.20
C PHE A 32 -25.80 7.05 -12.60
N LYS A 33 -26.86 7.01 -11.79
CA LYS A 33 -28.14 6.44 -12.20
C LYS A 33 -28.82 7.33 -13.22
N LYS A 34 -28.58 7.04 -14.51
CA LYS A 34 -29.40 7.55 -15.59
C LYS A 34 -30.60 6.61 -15.78
N PRO A 35 -31.79 7.12 -16.14
CA PRO A 35 -33.00 6.30 -16.35
C PRO A 35 -32.76 5.21 -17.40
N GLU A 36 -33.39 4.06 -17.22
CA GLU A 36 -33.36 2.91 -18.12
C GLU A 36 -33.82 3.32 -19.53
N GLY A 37 -32.85 3.40 -20.40
CA GLY A 37 -33.02 3.58 -21.84
C GLY A 37 -31.66 3.42 -22.47
N SER A 38 -31.47 2.42 -23.29
CA SER A 38 -30.24 1.95 -23.94
C SER A 38 -29.44 3.11 -24.56
N THR A 39 -28.53 3.70 -23.81
CA THR A 39 -27.52 4.62 -24.34
C THR A 39 -26.16 4.04 -24.02
N SER A 40 -25.41 3.71 -25.06
CA SER A 40 -23.99 3.41 -24.94
C SER A 40 -23.32 4.53 -24.12
N LEU A 41 -22.60 4.15 -23.05
CA LEU A 41 -21.80 5.10 -22.27
C LEU A 41 -20.86 5.84 -23.22
N SER A 42 -20.76 7.16 -23.10
CA SER A 42 -19.77 7.90 -23.86
C SER A 42 -18.36 7.53 -23.38
N GLU A 43 -17.36 7.68 -24.26
CA GLU A 43 -15.96 7.46 -23.86
C GLU A 43 -15.57 8.30 -22.64
N GLY A 44 -16.10 9.53 -22.54
CA GLY A 44 -15.90 10.41 -21.40
C GLY A 44 -16.47 9.88 -20.10
N ASP A 45 -17.65 9.25 -20.11
CA ASP A 45 -18.27 8.63 -18.93
C ASP A 45 -17.47 7.39 -18.48
N ILE A 46 -16.97 6.61 -19.43
CA ILE A 46 -16.11 5.45 -19.17
C ILE A 46 -14.81 5.88 -18.49
N VAL A 47 -14.15 6.91 -19.04
CA VAL A 47 -12.91 7.46 -18.49
C VAL A 47 -13.12 8.02 -17.08
N LYS A 48 -14.21 8.73 -16.85
CA LYS A 48 -14.57 9.27 -15.53
C LYS A 48 -14.77 8.16 -14.52
N GLY A 49 -15.52 7.12 -14.89
CA GLY A 49 -15.72 5.96 -14.02
C GLY A 49 -14.42 5.20 -13.70
N LEU A 50 -13.52 5.04 -14.68
CA LEU A 50 -12.20 4.45 -14.45
C LEU A 50 -11.39 5.27 -13.45
N LYS A 51 -11.32 6.60 -13.62
CA LYS A 51 -10.60 7.49 -12.69
C LYS A 51 -11.14 7.37 -11.26
N GLU A 52 -12.45 7.33 -11.08
CA GLU A 52 -13.07 7.16 -9.77
C GLU A 52 -12.74 5.79 -9.16
N ALA A 53 -12.83 4.74 -9.93
CA ALA A 53 -12.49 3.39 -9.47
C ALA A 53 -11.03 3.26 -9.05
N LEU A 54 -10.12 3.81 -9.85
CA LEU A 54 -8.70 3.85 -9.52
C LEU A 54 -8.44 4.66 -8.25
N THR A 55 -9.13 5.81 -8.08
CA THR A 55 -9.02 6.62 -6.87
C THR A 55 -9.46 5.86 -5.62
N VAL A 56 -10.55 5.09 -5.72
CA VAL A 56 -11.03 4.24 -4.61
C VAL A 56 -10.03 3.11 -4.32
N GLY A 57 -9.61 2.37 -5.34
CA GLY A 57 -8.64 1.27 -5.18
C GLY A 57 -7.33 1.73 -4.57
N ILE A 58 -6.79 2.87 -5.03
CA ILE A 58 -5.57 3.46 -4.47
C ILE A 58 -5.77 3.96 -3.04
N SER A 59 -6.94 4.55 -2.74
CA SER A 59 -7.24 4.97 -1.37
C SER A 59 -7.23 3.78 -0.42
N ASN A 60 -7.79 2.65 -0.82
CA ASN A 60 -7.79 1.42 -0.03
C ASN A 60 -6.37 0.84 0.10
N GLY A 61 -5.63 0.72 -1.00
CA GLY A 61 -4.25 0.22 -0.99
C GLY A 61 -3.30 1.07 -0.16
N SER A 62 -3.40 2.40 -0.26
CA SER A 62 -2.60 3.33 0.54
C SER A 62 -2.97 3.26 2.03
N ALA A 63 -4.26 3.13 2.37
CA ALA A 63 -4.72 2.98 3.74
C ALA A 63 -4.22 1.66 4.35
N GLU A 64 -4.30 0.57 3.59
CA GLU A 64 -3.80 -0.75 4.01
C GLU A 64 -2.29 -0.72 4.27
N ALA A 65 -1.51 -0.13 3.37
CA ALA A 65 -0.06 0.00 3.50
C ALA A 65 0.34 0.89 4.68
N SER A 66 -0.39 1.98 4.93
CA SER A 66 -0.04 2.99 5.94
C SER A 66 -0.48 2.67 7.35
N LYS A 67 -1.32 1.65 7.56
CA LYS A 67 -1.72 1.24 8.90
C LYS A 67 -0.56 0.57 9.65
N LYS A 68 -0.64 0.54 10.98
CA LYS A 68 0.31 -0.24 11.80
C LYS A 68 0.30 -1.70 11.37
N ASP A 69 1.47 -2.26 11.14
CA ASP A 69 1.69 -3.62 10.64
C ASP A 69 1.25 -3.85 9.17
N GLY A 70 0.93 -2.78 8.43
CA GLY A 70 0.55 -2.86 7.02
C GLY A 70 1.67 -3.37 6.12
N PHE A 71 2.92 -3.00 6.43
CA PHE A 71 4.12 -3.58 5.85
C PHE A 71 4.65 -4.75 6.66
N PHE A 72 4.81 -4.57 7.98
CA PHE A 72 5.52 -5.51 8.83
C PHE A 72 4.90 -6.92 8.85
N LYS A 73 3.56 -7.01 8.89
CA LYS A 73 2.85 -8.31 8.91
C LYS A 73 2.32 -8.75 7.53
N ASN A 74 2.66 -8.02 6.48
CA ASN A 74 2.29 -8.40 5.14
C ASN A 74 3.49 -9.05 4.44
N GLU A 75 3.48 -10.36 4.31
CA GLU A 75 4.61 -11.14 3.77
C GLU A 75 4.96 -10.78 2.31
N LEU A 76 4.03 -10.16 1.57
CA LEU A 76 4.25 -9.75 0.17
C LEU A 76 5.07 -8.46 0.04
N ILE A 77 4.93 -7.55 1.02
CA ILE A 77 5.55 -6.22 0.96
C ILE A 77 6.48 -5.93 2.13
N LYS A 78 6.61 -6.86 3.06
CA LYS A 78 7.50 -6.74 4.21
C LYS A 78 8.93 -6.45 3.79
N ILE A 79 9.48 -5.37 4.30
CA ILE A 79 10.87 -5.00 4.03
C ILE A 79 11.76 -5.78 4.98
N VAL A 80 12.61 -6.60 4.41
CA VAL A 80 13.63 -7.38 5.12
C VAL A 80 14.99 -6.67 5.08
N VAL A 81 15.95 -7.20 5.82
CA VAL A 81 17.35 -6.75 5.77
C VAL A 81 17.85 -6.78 4.32
N PRO A 82 18.56 -5.74 3.84
CA PRO A 82 19.10 -5.72 2.49
C PRO A 82 19.88 -7.01 2.17
N PRO A 83 19.77 -7.55 0.94
CA PRO A 83 20.41 -8.82 0.56
C PRO A 83 21.90 -8.88 0.89
N GLU A 84 22.59 -7.76 0.71
CA GLU A 84 24.02 -7.62 0.98
C GLU A 84 24.36 -7.76 2.47
N ALA A 85 23.43 -7.40 3.36
CA ALA A 85 23.59 -7.45 4.81
C ALA A 85 23.00 -8.72 5.45
N GLN A 86 22.45 -9.66 4.69
CA GLN A 86 21.82 -10.88 5.23
C GLN A 86 22.82 -11.73 6.00
N LYS A 87 24.05 -11.90 5.48
CA LYS A 87 25.11 -12.65 6.18
C LYS A 87 25.48 -12.05 7.53
N VAL A 88 25.45 -10.73 7.62
CA VAL A 88 25.66 -10.00 8.88
C VAL A 88 24.51 -10.29 9.83
N ALA A 89 23.28 -10.21 9.39
CA ALA A 89 22.10 -10.50 10.19
C ALA A 89 22.08 -11.96 10.70
N GLU A 90 22.44 -12.92 9.85
CA GLU A 90 22.56 -14.34 10.23
C GLU A 90 23.64 -14.55 11.29
N THR A 91 24.79 -13.90 11.15
CA THR A 91 25.89 -13.97 12.13
C THR A 91 25.44 -13.39 13.47
N LEU A 92 24.77 -12.24 13.47
CA LEU A 92 24.21 -11.63 14.68
C LEU A 92 23.20 -12.56 15.37
N ARG A 93 22.33 -13.24 14.60
CA ARG A 93 21.39 -14.22 15.15
C ARG A 93 22.10 -15.41 15.81
N LYS A 94 23.18 -15.94 15.20
CA LYS A 94 24.00 -17.02 15.76
C LYS A 94 24.69 -16.62 17.06
N LEU A 95 25.04 -15.34 17.19
CA LEU A 95 25.64 -14.76 18.40
C LEU A 95 24.62 -14.37 19.49
N GLY A 96 23.33 -14.73 19.32
CA GLY A 96 22.28 -14.42 20.29
C GLY A 96 21.70 -13.00 20.18
N LEU A 97 22.12 -12.21 19.18
CA LEU A 97 21.67 -10.84 18.94
C LEU A 97 20.47 -10.77 17.96
N GLY A 98 19.69 -11.85 17.85
CA GLY A 98 18.54 -11.92 16.94
C GLY A 98 17.48 -10.85 17.21
N LYS A 99 17.25 -10.50 18.47
CA LYS A 99 16.31 -9.42 18.84
C LYS A 99 16.66 -8.07 18.23
N GLU A 100 17.95 -7.77 18.05
CA GLU A 100 18.38 -6.51 17.44
C GLU A 100 18.13 -6.51 15.93
N VAL A 101 18.30 -7.66 15.27
CA VAL A 101 17.93 -7.83 13.85
C VAL A 101 16.42 -7.65 13.66
N ASP A 102 15.60 -8.17 14.60
CA ASP A 102 14.15 -8.06 14.53
C ASP A 102 13.69 -6.61 14.77
N LYS A 103 14.27 -5.89 15.71
CA LYS A 103 14.04 -4.46 15.93
C LYS A 103 14.41 -3.64 14.70
N PHE A 104 15.56 -3.95 14.10
CA PHE A 104 16.00 -3.30 12.87
C PHE A 104 15.00 -3.53 11.73
N THR A 105 14.59 -4.78 11.50
CA THR A 105 13.58 -5.12 10.49
C THR A 105 12.26 -4.41 10.76
N LEU A 106 11.83 -4.34 12.03
CA LEU A 106 10.64 -3.59 12.42
C LEU A 106 10.77 -2.11 12.08
N SER A 107 11.92 -1.49 12.33
CA SER A 107 12.17 -0.07 12.03
C SER A 107 12.03 0.25 10.54
N LEU A 108 12.53 -0.63 9.65
CA LEU A 108 12.37 -0.49 8.20
C LEU A 108 10.88 -0.45 7.81
N ASN A 109 10.09 -1.35 8.36
CA ASN A 109 8.67 -1.46 8.04
C ASN A 109 7.86 -0.30 8.64
N ARG A 110 8.21 0.20 9.83
CA ARG A 110 7.59 1.41 10.40
C ARG A 110 7.88 2.64 9.55
N ALA A 111 9.09 2.78 9.04
CA ALA A 111 9.43 3.85 8.11
C ALA A 111 8.62 3.79 6.82
N ALA A 112 8.39 2.58 6.29
CA ALA A 112 7.55 2.36 5.12
C ALA A 112 6.08 2.73 5.38
N GLU A 113 5.53 2.29 6.52
CA GLU A 113 4.15 2.60 6.94
C GLU A 113 3.95 4.11 7.11
N ASP A 114 4.92 4.82 7.69
CA ASP A 114 4.86 6.27 7.83
C ASP A 114 4.94 7.00 6.50
N ALA A 115 5.83 6.57 5.60
CA ALA A 115 5.96 7.16 4.27
C ALA A 115 4.70 6.90 3.43
N ALA A 116 4.11 5.71 3.50
CA ALA A 116 2.91 5.33 2.77
C ALA A 116 1.71 6.25 3.06
N LYS A 117 1.63 6.88 4.24
CA LYS A 117 0.61 7.89 4.57
C LYS A 117 0.59 9.07 3.60
N LYS A 118 1.71 9.34 2.92
CA LYS A 118 1.86 10.44 1.97
C LYS A 118 1.56 10.06 0.52
N SER A 119 1.28 8.80 0.23
CA SER A 119 1.14 8.29 -1.14
C SER A 119 -0.15 8.74 -1.85
N LYS A 120 -1.27 8.76 -1.13
CA LYS A 120 -2.61 9.01 -1.70
C LYS A 120 -2.70 10.28 -2.54
N PRO A 121 -2.28 11.49 -2.09
CA PRO A 121 -2.42 12.70 -2.90
C PRO A 121 -1.58 12.65 -4.19
N ILE A 122 -0.44 11.97 -4.19
CA ILE A 122 0.42 11.81 -5.36
C ILE A 122 -0.30 10.97 -6.43
N PHE A 123 -0.85 9.84 -6.04
CA PHE A 123 -1.62 8.99 -6.94
C PHE A 123 -2.89 9.65 -7.46
N VAL A 124 -3.65 10.33 -6.59
CA VAL A 124 -4.86 11.05 -6.98
C VAL A 124 -4.54 12.14 -8.02
N LYS A 125 -3.44 12.86 -7.84
CA LYS A 125 -2.97 13.84 -8.83
C LYS A 125 -2.69 13.18 -10.17
N ALA A 126 -1.99 12.07 -10.22
CA ALA A 126 -1.69 11.33 -11.45
C ALA A 126 -2.97 10.84 -12.15
N ILE A 127 -3.94 10.30 -11.39
CA ILE A 127 -5.22 9.84 -11.95
C ILE A 127 -6.04 11.01 -12.51
N THR A 128 -6.14 12.12 -11.78
CA THR A 128 -6.88 13.30 -12.28
C THR A 128 -6.27 13.86 -13.54
N SER A 129 -4.95 13.87 -13.67
CA SER A 129 -4.21 14.35 -14.84
C SER A 129 -4.22 13.36 -16.02
N MET A 130 -4.75 12.15 -15.84
CA MET A 130 -4.82 11.13 -16.90
C MET A 130 -5.64 11.62 -18.09
N THR A 131 -5.11 11.45 -19.29
CA THR A 131 -5.82 11.76 -20.53
C THR A 131 -6.83 10.68 -20.91
N ILE A 132 -7.71 10.96 -21.88
CA ILE A 132 -8.62 9.95 -22.44
C ILE A 132 -7.81 8.81 -23.08
N THR A 133 -6.74 9.11 -23.78
CA THR A 133 -5.86 8.12 -24.42
C THR A 133 -5.21 7.19 -23.40
N ASP A 134 -4.72 7.74 -22.27
CA ASP A 134 -4.17 6.93 -21.17
C ASP A 134 -5.23 5.99 -20.60
N ALA A 135 -6.43 6.51 -20.33
CA ALA A 135 -7.51 5.73 -19.77
C ALA A 135 -7.96 4.59 -20.69
N VAL A 136 -8.08 4.84 -21.99
CA VAL A 136 -8.38 3.80 -22.99
C VAL A 136 -7.27 2.77 -23.06
N GLY A 137 -6.00 3.21 -23.01
CA GLY A 137 -4.85 2.33 -22.95
C GLY A 137 -4.85 1.41 -21.73
N ILE A 138 -5.22 1.95 -20.56
CA ILE A 138 -5.36 1.16 -19.31
C ILE A 138 -6.49 0.15 -19.43
N LEU A 139 -7.64 0.56 -19.94
CA LEU A 139 -8.80 -0.33 -20.07
C LEU A 139 -8.54 -1.54 -20.99
N LYS A 140 -7.86 -1.30 -22.11
CA LYS A 140 -7.51 -2.33 -23.10
C LYS A 140 -6.21 -3.06 -22.80
N GLY A 141 -5.47 -2.61 -21.79
CA GLY A 141 -4.16 -3.14 -21.45
C GLY A 141 -4.20 -4.40 -20.58
N GLU A 142 -3.01 -4.86 -20.23
CA GLU A 142 -2.76 -6.02 -19.38
C GLU A 142 -3.35 -5.86 -17.96
N ASP A 143 -3.30 -6.94 -17.17
CA ASP A 143 -3.84 -7.00 -15.80
C ASP A 143 -3.24 -5.94 -14.84
N ASP A 144 -2.11 -5.33 -15.20
CA ASP A 144 -1.35 -4.35 -14.43
C ASP A 144 -1.14 -3.00 -15.16
N ALA A 145 -1.94 -2.71 -16.19
CA ALA A 145 -1.77 -1.52 -17.04
C ALA A 145 -1.92 -0.21 -16.27
N ALA A 146 -2.86 -0.12 -15.31
CA ALA A 146 -3.02 1.05 -14.46
C ALA A 146 -1.82 1.21 -13.51
N THR A 147 -1.33 0.11 -12.96
CA THR A 147 -0.14 0.10 -12.12
C THR A 147 1.09 0.59 -12.88
N LYS A 148 1.31 0.11 -14.10
CA LYS A 148 2.40 0.59 -14.97
C LYS A 148 2.30 2.08 -15.29
N TYR A 149 1.10 2.57 -15.57
CA TYR A 149 0.86 4.00 -15.75
C TYR A 149 1.25 4.81 -14.51
N LEU A 150 0.82 4.37 -13.32
CA LEU A 150 1.15 5.01 -12.06
C LEU A 150 2.65 4.95 -11.76
N GLN A 151 3.30 3.83 -12.01
CA GLN A 151 4.77 3.72 -11.88
C GLN A 151 5.48 4.77 -12.72
N LYS A 152 5.10 4.89 -13.99
CA LYS A 152 5.69 5.88 -14.91
C LYS A 152 5.48 7.31 -14.45
N THR A 153 4.30 7.63 -13.90
CA THR A 153 3.90 9.02 -13.64
C THR A 153 4.15 9.48 -12.21
N THR A 154 4.37 8.57 -11.25
CA THR A 154 4.44 8.93 -9.83
C THR A 154 5.72 8.49 -9.12
N ASN A 155 6.57 7.66 -9.73
CA ASN A 155 7.73 7.07 -9.04
C ASN A 155 8.66 8.14 -8.46
N GLN A 156 8.96 9.20 -9.22
CA GLN A 156 9.86 10.27 -8.76
C GLN A 156 9.23 11.11 -7.64
N ASP A 157 7.95 11.44 -7.75
CA ASP A 157 7.23 12.22 -6.73
C ASP A 157 7.11 11.42 -5.43
N LEU A 158 6.86 10.11 -5.52
CA LEU A 158 6.87 9.22 -4.37
C LEU A 158 8.25 9.14 -3.72
N TYR A 159 9.31 8.97 -4.51
CA TYR A 159 10.67 8.91 -3.98
C TYR A 159 11.05 10.20 -3.24
N ASN A 160 10.82 11.35 -3.86
CA ASN A 160 11.11 12.65 -3.26
C ASN A 160 10.31 12.92 -1.98
N THR A 161 9.07 12.40 -1.91
CA THR A 161 8.20 12.59 -0.75
C THR A 161 8.54 11.59 0.37
N PHE A 162 8.86 10.34 0.02
CA PHE A 162 9.09 9.28 1.00
C PHE A 162 10.47 9.34 1.63
N PHE A 163 11.49 9.68 0.84
CA PHE A 163 12.88 9.68 1.30
C PHE A 163 13.08 10.46 2.62
N PRO A 164 12.62 11.71 2.78
CA PRO A 164 12.78 12.44 4.04
C PRO A 164 11.99 11.83 5.20
N VAL A 165 10.83 11.22 4.93
CA VAL A 165 10.02 10.54 5.97
C VAL A 165 10.75 9.29 6.44
N VAL A 166 11.23 8.48 5.51
CA VAL A 166 12.01 7.26 5.79
C VAL A 166 13.27 7.62 6.58
N ASP A 167 14.03 8.63 6.13
CA ASP A 167 15.23 9.09 6.83
C ASP A 167 14.94 9.50 8.27
N SER A 168 13.92 10.32 8.48
CA SER A 168 13.52 10.76 9.82
C SER A 168 13.15 9.58 10.73
N THR A 169 12.32 8.66 10.24
CA THR A 169 11.85 7.52 11.04
C THR A 169 12.99 6.54 11.36
N LEU A 170 13.88 6.26 10.42
CA LEU A 170 15.05 5.40 10.65
C LEU A 170 16.04 6.02 11.63
N ASN A 171 16.24 7.35 11.57
CA ASN A 171 17.13 8.05 12.49
C ASN A 171 16.58 8.10 13.92
N LEU A 172 15.27 8.33 14.09
CA LEU A 172 14.60 8.28 15.41
C LEU A 172 14.83 6.93 16.11
N ASN A 173 14.84 5.85 15.34
CA ASN A 173 15.08 4.50 15.85
C ASN A 173 16.56 4.09 15.89
N LYS A 174 17.48 4.99 15.59
CA LYS A 174 18.93 4.74 15.47
C LYS A 174 19.30 3.61 14.47
N ALA A 175 18.37 3.19 13.64
CA ALA A 175 18.55 2.10 12.69
C ALA A 175 19.67 2.42 11.67
N THR A 176 19.68 3.64 11.15
CA THR A 176 20.72 4.12 10.21
C THR A 176 22.10 4.08 10.84
N GLN A 177 22.22 4.49 12.11
CA GLN A 177 23.50 4.51 12.82
C GLN A 177 24.06 3.09 13.01
N TYR A 178 23.23 2.16 13.49
CA TYR A 178 23.65 0.76 13.69
C TYR A 178 24.01 0.09 12.37
N TYR A 179 23.18 0.26 11.36
CA TYR A 179 23.43 -0.30 10.03
C TYR A 179 24.73 0.25 9.43
N GLY A 180 24.92 1.57 9.45
CA GLY A 180 26.12 2.21 8.94
C GLY A 180 27.39 1.72 9.61
N SER A 181 27.39 1.56 10.94
CA SER A 181 28.53 1.02 11.68
C SER A 181 28.83 -0.44 11.30
N MET A 182 27.80 -1.28 11.19
CA MET A 182 27.97 -2.68 10.78
C MET A 182 28.54 -2.79 9.36
N VAL A 183 27.97 -2.03 8.42
CA VAL A 183 28.41 -2.05 7.01
C VAL A 183 29.84 -1.51 6.88
N LYS A 184 30.20 -0.47 7.62
CA LYS A 184 31.58 0.06 7.64
C LYS A 184 32.56 -1.03 8.06
N THR A 185 32.33 -1.66 9.22
CA THR A 185 33.19 -2.74 9.73
C THR A 185 33.28 -3.92 8.75
N TYR A 186 32.15 -4.31 8.15
CA TYR A 186 32.17 -5.37 7.14
C TYR A 186 32.97 -4.98 5.89
N ASN A 187 32.84 -3.75 5.41
CA ASN A 187 33.52 -3.27 4.21
C ASN A 187 35.05 -3.09 4.42
N GLU A 188 35.53 -3.10 5.65
CA GLU A 188 36.97 -3.08 5.99
C GLU A 188 37.62 -4.48 5.87
N ILE A 189 36.82 -5.54 5.82
CA ILE A 189 37.34 -6.91 5.63
C ILE A 189 37.87 -7.05 4.19
N PRO A 190 39.13 -7.53 4.01
CA PRO A 190 39.65 -7.78 2.67
C PRO A 190 38.85 -8.80 1.88
N LEU A 191 38.77 -8.62 0.56
CA LEU A 191 38.17 -9.55 -0.41
C LEU A 191 36.65 -9.78 -0.28
N VAL A 192 35.94 -9.05 0.57
CA VAL A 192 34.46 -9.09 0.60
C VAL A 192 33.86 -8.17 -0.46
N LYS A 193 32.70 -8.54 -0.98
CA LYS A 193 31.90 -7.65 -1.80
C LYS A 193 31.35 -6.52 -0.90
N LYS A 194 31.75 -5.28 -1.20
CA LYS A 194 31.31 -4.12 -0.42
C LYS A 194 29.80 -3.95 -0.44
N VAL A 195 29.23 -3.60 0.70
CA VAL A 195 27.82 -3.36 0.92
C VAL A 195 27.55 -1.85 0.87
N ASN A 196 26.44 -1.44 0.26
CA ASN A 196 26.00 -0.05 0.26
C ASN A 196 25.54 0.35 1.68
N PRO A 197 26.12 1.40 2.28
CA PRO A 197 25.69 1.90 3.58
C PRO A 197 24.36 2.68 3.54
N ASP A 198 23.84 3.00 2.35
CA ASP A 198 22.62 3.82 2.20
C ASP A 198 21.34 2.99 2.38
N LEU A 199 21.01 2.79 3.65
CA LEU A 199 19.77 2.13 4.06
C LEU A 199 18.51 2.90 3.65
N LYS A 200 18.61 4.24 3.58
CA LYS A 200 17.45 5.11 3.33
C LYS A 200 16.95 4.94 1.91
N ALA A 201 17.85 4.94 0.94
CA ALA A 201 17.50 4.70 -0.45
C ALA A 201 16.86 3.30 -0.63
N TYR A 202 17.44 2.27 -0.02
CA TYR A 202 16.88 0.91 -0.04
C TYR A 202 15.47 0.87 0.54
N ALA A 203 15.26 1.40 1.76
CA ALA A 203 13.95 1.37 2.41
C ALA A 203 12.91 2.19 1.64
N THR A 204 13.30 3.35 1.08
CA THR A 204 12.43 4.19 0.25
C THR A 204 11.97 3.45 -0.99
N GLN A 205 12.92 2.85 -1.74
CA GLN A 205 12.58 2.11 -2.95
C GLN A 205 11.69 0.91 -2.65
N LYS A 206 12.00 0.14 -1.59
CA LYS A 206 11.17 -1.00 -1.16
C LYS A 206 9.76 -0.59 -0.72
N THR A 207 9.61 0.59 -0.13
CA THR A 207 8.29 1.14 0.20
C THR A 207 7.47 1.42 -1.05
N ILE A 208 8.08 2.02 -2.06
CA ILE A 208 7.44 2.32 -3.35
C ILE A 208 7.08 1.03 -4.07
N ASP A 209 8.01 0.07 -4.14
CA ASP A 209 7.78 -1.24 -4.75
C ASP A 209 6.58 -1.97 -4.11
N GLY A 210 6.53 -1.96 -2.77
CA GLY A 210 5.44 -2.57 -2.00
C GLY A 210 4.08 -1.93 -2.28
N LEU A 211 4.02 -0.60 -2.38
CA LEU A 211 2.79 0.11 -2.75
C LEU A 211 2.29 -0.28 -4.14
N TYR A 212 3.17 -0.29 -5.14
CA TYR A 212 2.78 -0.70 -6.49
C TYR A 212 2.32 -2.15 -6.54
N LEU A 213 2.94 -3.03 -5.74
CA LEU A 213 2.50 -4.43 -5.65
C LEU A 213 1.07 -4.54 -5.11
N LEU A 214 0.72 -3.79 -4.07
CA LEU A 214 -0.64 -3.76 -3.54
C LEU A 214 -1.63 -3.19 -4.56
N ILE A 215 -1.26 -2.12 -5.27
CA ILE A 215 -2.09 -1.53 -6.33
C ILE A 215 -2.32 -2.53 -7.46
N ALA A 216 -1.29 -3.25 -7.89
CA ALA A 216 -1.41 -4.29 -8.92
C ALA A 216 -2.35 -5.43 -8.50
N GLN A 217 -2.32 -5.81 -7.21
CA GLN A 217 -3.25 -6.81 -6.69
C GLN A 217 -4.70 -6.33 -6.72
N GLU A 218 -4.94 -5.08 -6.32
CA GLU A 218 -6.29 -4.49 -6.38
C GLU A 218 -6.76 -4.34 -7.83
N GLU A 219 -5.89 -3.90 -8.76
CA GLU A 219 -6.20 -3.83 -10.18
C GLU A 219 -6.60 -5.20 -10.74
N LYS A 220 -5.80 -6.22 -10.46
CA LYS A 220 -6.09 -7.60 -10.89
C LYS A 220 -7.43 -8.13 -10.36
N LYS A 221 -7.77 -7.82 -9.10
CA LYS A 221 -9.08 -8.17 -8.54
C LYS A 221 -10.21 -7.51 -9.32
N ILE A 222 -10.14 -6.20 -9.56
CA ILE A 222 -11.16 -5.44 -10.30
C ILE A 222 -11.34 -6.03 -11.71
N ARG A 223 -10.25 -6.40 -12.37
CA ARG A 223 -10.30 -6.98 -13.72
C ARG A 223 -10.92 -8.38 -13.75
N LYS A 224 -10.60 -9.22 -12.79
CA LYS A 224 -10.96 -10.66 -12.79
C LYS A 224 -12.22 -11.00 -12.01
N ASP A 225 -12.48 -10.27 -10.91
CA ASP A 225 -13.61 -10.56 -10.03
C ASP A 225 -14.77 -9.58 -10.27
N PRO A 226 -15.92 -10.06 -10.81
CA PRO A 226 -17.09 -9.21 -10.98
C PRO A 226 -17.62 -8.60 -9.68
N VAL A 227 -17.39 -9.25 -8.53
CA VAL A 227 -17.81 -8.76 -7.20
C VAL A 227 -16.96 -7.56 -6.77
N ALA A 228 -15.67 -7.55 -7.14
CA ALA A 228 -14.77 -6.43 -6.86
C ALA A 228 -15.09 -5.18 -7.70
N ARG A 229 -15.92 -5.30 -8.75
CA ARG A 229 -16.36 -4.19 -9.61
C ARG A 229 -17.48 -3.42 -8.94
N VAL A 230 -17.12 -2.60 -7.97
CA VAL A 230 -18.08 -1.90 -7.09
C VAL A 230 -18.95 -0.84 -7.78
N SER A 231 -18.66 -0.43 -9.03
CA SER A 231 -19.49 0.52 -9.78
C SER A 231 -20.14 -0.10 -11.00
N SER A 232 -21.31 0.43 -11.42
CA SER A 232 -21.99 0.01 -12.65
C SER A 232 -21.10 0.20 -13.89
N ILE A 233 -20.30 1.25 -13.91
CA ILE A 233 -19.35 1.54 -14.99
C ILE A 233 -18.26 0.46 -15.06
N LEU A 234 -17.67 0.07 -13.93
CA LEU A 234 -16.70 -1.03 -13.90
C LEU A 234 -17.29 -2.36 -14.37
N LYS A 235 -18.53 -2.64 -13.99
CA LYS A 235 -19.26 -3.82 -14.50
C LYS A 235 -19.44 -3.77 -16.01
N THR A 236 -19.77 -2.60 -16.55
CA THR A 236 -19.98 -2.43 -18.00
C THR A 236 -18.65 -2.51 -18.75
N VAL A 237 -17.62 -1.80 -18.29
CA VAL A 237 -16.32 -1.70 -18.97
C VAL A 237 -15.57 -3.03 -18.94
N PHE A 238 -15.43 -3.65 -17.78
CA PHE A 238 -14.70 -4.92 -17.62
C PHE A 238 -15.57 -6.16 -17.83
N GLY A 239 -16.90 -6.01 -17.90
CA GLY A 239 -17.83 -7.08 -18.23
C GLY A 239 -17.85 -7.45 -19.72
N GLN A 240 -17.49 -6.51 -20.60
CA GLN A 240 -17.42 -6.72 -22.05
C GLN A 240 -16.06 -7.23 -22.53
N SER A 241 -15.00 -7.11 -21.70
CA SER A 241 -13.63 -7.53 -22.04
C SER A 241 -13.39 -9.05 -21.90
N GLY A 242 -14.41 -9.83 -21.55
CA GLY A 242 -14.33 -11.28 -21.32
C GLY A 242 -15.06 -12.14 -22.37
N LYS A 243 -15.28 -11.59 -23.58
CA LYS A 243 -15.80 -12.36 -24.72
C LYS A 243 -14.79 -12.43 -25.83
#